data_5e448cd7c8891605f3c2669bde601e34
#
_entry.id   5e448cd7c8891605f3c2669bde601e34
#
_cell.length_a   1.000
_cell.length_b   1.000
_cell.length_c   1.000
_cell.angle_alpha   90.00
_cell.angle_beta   90.00
_cell.angle_gamma   90.00
#
_symmetry.space_group_name_H-M   'P 1'
#
loop_
_entity.id
_entity.type
_entity.pdbx_description
1 polymer ?
#
loop_
_entity_poly.entity_id
_entity_poly.type
_entity_poly.pdbx_seq_one_letter_code
_entity_poly.pdbx_strand_id
1 'polypeptide(L)'
;TEFGDVSDHCTICQKCQKPCPVKIDFGHVTMLMRDMLHGQGKERFDPAKTAGLKFLELENPLAVRAMRKGMVEYGFKAQRIAADALKFTAAKSLKHPGFSTGRPTLREEVIHLVNRKLPEDKVHTTARRLLDIEESTYIPVIKNKEIASPKSGRESVFYFPGCGNEKLFSQVSIAVLGMLYDMGVQIVLPPGYRCCGHPQKGNGLSKKGDDIVTRNRVLFHRVANTLNYADISA
;
A
#
# COMPACT_ATOMS: atom_id res chain seq x y z
N THR A 1 17.53 -21.24 -6.20
CA THR A 1 18.54 -21.15 -5.15
C THR A 1 17.84 -21.13 -3.79
N GLU A 2 18.37 -21.82 -2.79
CA GLU A 2 17.81 -21.87 -1.43
C GLU A 2 17.60 -20.48 -0.82
N PHE A 3 18.47 -19.53 -1.13
CA PHE A 3 18.35 -18.13 -0.68
C PHE A 3 17.16 -17.39 -1.27
N GLY A 4 16.70 -17.72 -2.46
CA GLY A 4 15.50 -17.12 -3.06
C GLY A 4 14.24 -17.45 -2.28
N ASP A 5 14.12 -18.69 -1.82
CA ASP A 5 12.98 -19.15 -1.03
C ASP A 5 12.88 -18.41 0.31
N VAL A 6 14.00 -18.29 1.03
CA VAL A 6 14.04 -17.53 2.30
C VAL A 6 13.66 -16.08 2.11
N SER A 7 14.11 -15.45 1.02
CA SER A 7 13.79 -14.05 0.74
C SER A 7 12.30 -13.84 0.44
N ASP A 8 11.65 -14.80 -0.23
CA ASP A 8 10.24 -14.68 -0.63
C ASP A 8 9.28 -14.73 0.57
N HIS A 9 9.66 -15.40 1.66
CA HIS A 9 8.86 -15.48 2.88
C HIS A 9 8.95 -14.24 3.78
N CYS A 10 9.91 -13.35 3.58
CA CYS A 10 10.08 -12.17 4.41
C CYS A 10 9.07 -11.07 4.02
N THR A 11 8.26 -10.62 4.96
CA THR A 11 7.30 -9.51 4.76
C THR A 11 7.90 -8.12 5.04
N ILE A 12 9.19 -8.05 5.35
CA ILE A 12 9.91 -6.79 5.66
C ILE A 12 9.24 -6.02 6.84
N CYS A 13 8.63 -6.73 7.77
CA CYS A 13 7.96 -6.13 8.91
C CYS A 13 8.90 -5.68 10.05
N GLN A 14 10.20 -5.97 9.93
CA GLN A 14 11.28 -5.61 10.87
C GLN A 14 11.09 -6.10 12.33
N LYS A 15 10.11 -6.96 12.59
CA LYS A 15 9.86 -7.49 13.95
C LYS A 15 11.02 -8.32 14.49
N CYS A 16 11.84 -8.92 13.62
CA CYS A 16 13.02 -9.68 14.00
C CYS A 16 14.21 -8.81 14.45
N GLN A 17 14.24 -7.52 14.13
CA GLN A 17 15.31 -6.61 14.50
C GLN A 17 15.35 -6.34 16.01
N LYS A 18 14.18 -6.17 16.66
CA LYS A 18 14.10 -5.87 18.11
C LYS A 18 14.70 -6.96 19.00
N PRO A 19 14.37 -8.28 18.81
CA PRO A 19 14.93 -9.36 19.62
C PRO A 19 16.35 -9.73 19.23
N CYS A 20 16.89 -9.22 18.11
CA CYS A 20 18.24 -9.55 17.67
C CYS A 20 19.30 -8.83 18.54
N PRO A 21 20.19 -9.57 19.24
CA PRO A 21 21.19 -8.96 20.12
C PRO A 21 22.18 -8.07 19.36
N VAL A 22 22.42 -8.35 18.08
CA VAL A 22 23.32 -7.59 17.21
C VAL A 22 22.56 -6.60 16.30
N LYS A 23 21.26 -6.45 16.51
CA LYS A 23 20.37 -5.48 15.80
C LYS A 23 20.46 -5.54 14.28
N ILE A 24 20.57 -6.75 13.70
CA ILE A 24 20.58 -6.94 12.26
C ILE A 24 19.19 -6.62 11.70
N ASP A 25 19.14 -5.71 10.73
CA ASP A 25 17.93 -5.45 9.96
C ASP A 25 17.76 -6.47 8.81
N PHE A 26 17.15 -7.60 9.14
CA PHE A 26 16.86 -8.64 8.16
C PHE A 26 15.91 -8.18 7.05
N GLY A 27 15.06 -7.18 7.31
CA GLY A 27 14.21 -6.59 6.29
C GLY A 27 15.04 -5.91 5.20
N HIS A 28 16.03 -5.13 5.60
CA HIS A 28 16.96 -4.48 4.67
C HIS A 28 17.81 -5.51 3.89
N VAL A 29 18.36 -6.50 4.59
CA VAL A 29 19.13 -7.61 3.94
C VAL A 29 18.26 -8.31 2.90
N THR A 30 17.00 -8.59 3.22
CA THR A 30 16.06 -9.23 2.26
C THR A 30 15.80 -8.35 1.04
N MET A 31 15.63 -7.04 1.22
CA MET A 31 15.46 -6.11 0.08
C MET A 31 16.67 -6.11 -0.84
N LEU A 32 17.89 -6.06 -0.29
CA LEU A 32 19.13 -6.13 -1.05
C LEU A 32 19.27 -7.46 -1.80
N MET A 33 18.92 -8.58 -1.15
CA MET A 33 18.94 -9.89 -1.77
C MET A 33 17.98 -9.99 -2.95
N ARG A 34 16.75 -9.50 -2.80
CA ARG A 34 15.75 -9.46 -3.88
C ARG A 34 16.23 -8.61 -5.06
N ASP A 35 16.82 -7.46 -4.77
CA ASP A 35 17.38 -6.57 -5.79
C ASP A 35 18.53 -7.23 -6.57
N MET A 36 19.42 -7.93 -5.86
CA MET A 36 20.50 -8.70 -6.47
C MET A 36 19.97 -9.83 -7.35
N LEU A 37 18.98 -10.60 -6.88
CA LEU A 37 18.37 -11.69 -7.64
C LEU A 37 17.64 -11.18 -8.88
N HIS A 38 16.96 -10.03 -8.76
CA HIS A 38 16.31 -9.36 -9.88
C HIS A 38 17.34 -8.90 -10.91
N GLY A 39 18.43 -8.25 -10.46
CA GLY A 39 19.52 -7.81 -11.35
C GLY A 39 20.22 -8.95 -12.09
N GLN A 40 20.24 -10.17 -11.52
CA GLN A 40 20.78 -11.37 -12.14
C GLN A 40 19.78 -12.14 -13.01
N GLY A 41 18.52 -11.67 -13.11
CA GLY A 41 17.46 -12.39 -13.83
C GLY A 41 17.08 -13.72 -13.20
N LYS A 42 17.40 -13.95 -11.92
CA LYS A 42 17.09 -15.18 -11.17
C LYS A 42 15.82 -15.09 -10.34
N GLU A 43 15.13 -13.95 -10.39
CA GLU A 43 13.85 -13.76 -9.72
C GLU A 43 12.77 -14.63 -10.36
N ARG A 44 11.94 -15.25 -9.52
CA ARG A 44 10.76 -16.00 -10.00
C ARG A 44 9.73 -14.99 -10.51
N PHE A 45 9.29 -15.14 -11.76
CA PHE A 45 8.20 -14.37 -12.31
C PHE A 45 6.88 -14.76 -11.63
N ASP A 46 6.25 -13.77 -10.98
CA ASP A 46 4.92 -13.89 -10.39
C ASP A 46 4.00 -12.84 -11.04
N PRO A 47 3.01 -13.29 -11.85
CA PRO A 47 2.09 -12.39 -12.53
C PRO A 47 1.19 -11.63 -11.56
N ALA A 48 0.80 -12.22 -10.42
CA ALA A 48 -0.05 -11.58 -9.42
C ALA A 48 0.71 -10.44 -8.71
N LYS A 49 1.95 -10.71 -8.31
CA LYS A 49 2.88 -9.70 -7.77
C LYS A 49 3.07 -8.54 -8.75
N THR A 50 3.35 -8.84 -10.01
CA THR A 50 3.58 -7.83 -11.05
C THR A 50 2.33 -6.98 -11.28
N ALA A 51 1.16 -7.58 -11.37
CA ALA A 51 -0.12 -6.86 -11.49
C ALA A 51 -0.41 -5.99 -10.27
N GLY A 52 -0.16 -6.51 -9.06
CA GLY A 52 -0.32 -5.77 -7.82
C GLY A 52 0.58 -4.54 -7.75
N LEU A 53 1.86 -4.68 -8.06
CA LEU A 53 2.81 -3.55 -8.09
C LEU A 53 2.42 -2.50 -9.13
N LYS A 54 2.02 -2.92 -10.34
CA LYS A 54 1.51 -2.00 -11.37
C LYS A 54 0.26 -1.26 -10.90
N PHE A 55 -0.68 -1.95 -10.24
CA PHE A 55 -1.87 -1.31 -9.69
C PHE A 55 -1.52 -0.22 -8.66
N LEU A 56 -0.57 -0.49 -7.76
CA LEU A 56 -0.15 0.47 -6.75
C LEU A 56 0.51 1.72 -7.36
N GLU A 57 1.15 1.60 -8.53
CA GLU A 57 1.79 2.72 -9.22
C GLU A 57 0.83 3.57 -10.06
N LEU A 58 -0.33 3.05 -10.45
CA LEU A 58 -1.26 3.78 -11.32
C LEU A 58 -1.59 5.16 -10.77
N GLU A 59 -1.43 6.17 -11.60
CA GLU A 59 -1.81 7.56 -11.30
C GLU A 59 -3.11 7.98 -11.99
N ASN A 60 -3.43 7.35 -13.14
CA ASN A 60 -4.64 7.67 -13.89
C ASN A 60 -5.92 7.21 -13.15
N PRO A 61 -6.87 8.12 -12.84
CA PRO A 61 -8.08 7.80 -12.09
C PRO A 61 -8.96 6.72 -12.74
N LEU A 62 -9.09 6.72 -14.06
CA LEU A 62 -9.90 5.73 -14.79
C LEU A 62 -9.30 4.33 -14.67
N ALA A 63 -7.98 4.23 -14.84
CA ALA A 63 -7.26 2.96 -14.70
C ALA A 63 -7.30 2.44 -13.25
N VAL A 64 -7.15 3.33 -12.26
CA VAL A 64 -7.28 2.97 -10.83
C VAL A 64 -8.67 2.41 -10.54
N ARG A 65 -9.73 3.06 -11.02
CA ARG A 65 -11.12 2.59 -10.83
C ARG A 65 -11.37 1.23 -11.47
N ALA A 66 -10.95 1.06 -12.73
CA ALA A 66 -11.14 -0.20 -13.45
C ALA A 66 -10.40 -1.38 -12.77
N MET A 67 -9.12 -1.19 -12.42
CA MET A 67 -8.34 -2.23 -11.74
C MET A 67 -8.83 -2.49 -10.31
N ARG A 68 -9.22 -1.45 -9.57
CA ARG A 68 -9.79 -1.62 -8.23
C ARG A 68 -11.07 -2.46 -8.27
N LYS A 69 -11.97 -2.18 -9.22
CA LYS A 69 -13.20 -2.95 -9.40
C LYS A 69 -12.88 -4.43 -9.67
N GLY A 70 -11.93 -4.71 -10.56
CA GLY A 70 -11.51 -6.07 -10.85
C GLY A 70 -10.84 -6.78 -9.67
N MET A 71 -9.80 -6.16 -9.10
CA MET A 71 -8.97 -6.79 -8.08
C MET A 71 -9.62 -6.77 -6.69
N VAL A 72 -10.13 -5.62 -6.25
CA VAL A 72 -10.64 -5.46 -4.88
C VAL A 72 -12.09 -5.94 -4.78
N GLU A 73 -13.00 -5.45 -5.61
CA GLU A 73 -14.41 -5.83 -5.49
C GLU A 73 -14.65 -7.29 -5.89
N TYR A 74 -14.27 -7.67 -7.11
CA TYR A 74 -14.51 -9.02 -7.60
C TYR A 74 -13.50 -10.03 -7.06
N GLY A 75 -12.21 -9.69 -6.99
CA GLY A 75 -11.16 -10.57 -6.49
C GLY A 75 -11.35 -10.93 -5.02
N PHE A 76 -11.67 -9.96 -4.16
CA PHE A 76 -11.92 -10.21 -2.74
C PHE A 76 -13.21 -10.99 -2.52
N LYS A 77 -14.28 -10.72 -3.30
CA LYS A 77 -15.51 -11.52 -3.26
C LYS A 77 -15.25 -12.98 -3.64
N ALA A 78 -14.55 -13.20 -4.73
CA ALA A 78 -14.20 -14.55 -5.20
C ALA A 78 -13.35 -15.30 -4.15
N GLN A 79 -12.34 -14.62 -3.57
CA GLN A 79 -11.52 -15.21 -2.52
C GLN A 79 -12.34 -15.57 -1.27
N ARG A 80 -13.31 -14.72 -0.84
CA ARG A 80 -14.16 -15.02 0.32
C ARG A 80 -15.07 -16.22 0.06
N ILE A 81 -15.65 -16.32 -1.15
CA ILE A 81 -16.46 -17.47 -1.56
C ILE A 81 -15.58 -18.73 -1.56
N ALA A 82 -14.38 -18.67 -2.12
CA ALA A 82 -13.44 -19.78 -2.12
C ALA A 82 -13.01 -20.19 -0.70
N ALA A 83 -12.78 -19.22 0.19
CA ALA A 83 -12.45 -19.48 1.60
C ALA A 83 -13.61 -20.18 2.33
N ASP A 84 -14.86 -19.80 2.07
CA ASP A 84 -16.03 -20.45 2.66
C ASP A 84 -16.24 -21.85 2.11
N ALA A 85 -16.11 -22.04 0.80
CA ALA A 85 -16.16 -23.33 0.15
C ALA A 85 -15.09 -24.29 0.72
N LEU A 86 -13.85 -23.81 0.87
CA LEU A 86 -12.77 -24.60 1.45
C LEU A 86 -13.07 -25.01 2.90
N LYS A 87 -13.61 -24.11 3.71
CA LYS A 87 -14.00 -24.41 5.11
C LYS A 87 -15.11 -25.43 5.20
N PHE A 88 -16.02 -25.43 4.26
CA PHE A 88 -17.13 -26.38 4.20
C PHE A 88 -16.70 -27.77 3.71
N THR A 89 -15.87 -27.81 2.65
CA THR A 89 -15.55 -29.06 1.95
C THR A 89 -14.25 -29.73 2.42
N ALA A 90 -13.32 -28.98 3.02
CA ALA A 90 -11.99 -29.51 3.31
C ALA A 90 -11.91 -30.24 4.66
N ALA A 91 -11.29 -31.41 4.64
CA ALA A 91 -10.88 -32.13 5.86
C ALA A 91 -9.95 -31.23 6.72
N LYS A 92 -9.90 -31.50 8.05
CA LYS A 92 -9.09 -30.73 9.02
C LYS A 92 -7.64 -30.53 8.59
N SER A 93 -7.04 -31.52 7.91
CA SER A 93 -5.67 -31.49 7.39
C SER A 93 -5.39 -30.42 6.31
N LEU A 94 -6.43 -29.94 5.62
CA LEU A 94 -6.31 -28.90 4.60
C LEU A 94 -6.49 -27.48 5.17
N LYS A 95 -6.99 -27.36 6.40
CA LYS A 95 -7.23 -26.05 7.04
C LYS A 95 -5.95 -25.39 7.58
N HIS A 96 -4.92 -26.17 7.82
CA HIS A 96 -3.60 -25.72 8.29
C HIS A 96 -2.54 -26.29 7.38
N PRO A 97 -2.14 -25.55 6.31
CA PRO A 97 -1.04 -25.98 5.49
C PRO A 97 0.21 -26.12 6.36
N GLY A 98 0.93 -27.21 6.19
CA GLY A 98 2.19 -27.45 6.89
C GLY A 98 3.21 -26.35 6.63
N PHE A 99 4.13 -26.14 7.55
CA PHE A 99 5.33 -25.34 7.27
C PHE A 99 6.15 -26.09 6.24
N SER A 100 6.28 -25.55 5.03
CA SER A 100 7.21 -26.07 4.05
C SER A 100 8.47 -25.20 4.04
N THR A 101 9.62 -25.82 4.15
CA THR A 101 10.94 -25.19 3.96
C THR A 101 11.41 -25.36 2.51
N GLY A 102 10.54 -25.24 1.56
CA GLY A 102 10.84 -25.42 0.16
C GLY A 102 9.87 -24.64 -0.72
N ARG A 103 9.94 -24.84 -2.01
CA ARG A 103 8.97 -24.20 -2.93
C ARG A 103 7.59 -24.76 -2.67
N PRO A 104 6.61 -23.91 -2.32
CA PRO A 104 5.25 -24.36 -2.13
C PRO A 104 4.69 -24.92 -3.43
N THR A 105 3.94 -26.00 -3.33
CA THR A 105 3.18 -26.53 -4.47
C THR A 105 2.04 -25.56 -4.79
N LEU A 106 1.53 -25.55 -6.04
CA LEU A 106 0.36 -24.76 -6.43
C LEU A 106 -0.82 -24.98 -5.47
N ARG A 107 -0.98 -26.21 -4.96
CA ARG A 107 -2.01 -26.55 -3.97
C ARG A 107 -1.80 -25.80 -2.66
N GLU A 108 -0.60 -25.71 -2.16
CA GLU A 108 -0.26 -24.97 -0.94
C GLU A 108 -0.47 -23.48 -1.14
N GLU A 109 -0.04 -22.91 -2.27
CA GLU A 109 -0.26 -21.51 -2.60
C GLU A 109 -1.76 -21.17 -2.59
N VAL A 110 -2.61 -22.00 -3.18
CA VAL A 110 -4.07 -21.82 -3.19
C VAL A 110 -4.64 -21.93 -1.77
N ILE A 111 -4.19 -22.92 -0.97
CA ILE A 111 -4.65 -23.07 0.42
C ILE A 111 -4.26 -21.84 1.25
N HIS A 112 -3.03 -21.34 1.10
CA HIS A 112 -2.60 -20.11 1.79
C HIS A 112 -3.44 -18.90 1.40
N LEU A 113 -3.72 -18.74 0.11
CA LEU A 113 -4.54 -17.62 -0.40
C LEU A 113 -5.97 -17.65 0.15
N VAL A 114 -6.58 -18.83 0.27
CA VAL A 114 -7.99 -18.98 0.68
C VAL A 114 -8.19 -19.26 2.17
N ASN A 115 -7.11 -19.55 2.93
CA ASN A 115 -7.21 -19.94 4.34
C ASN A 115 -7.74 -18.81 5.25
N ARG A 116 -7.45 -17.56 4.92
CA ARG A 116 -7.94 -16.38 5.63
C ARG A 116 -8.78 -15.52 4.68
N LYS A 117 -10.02 -15.24 5.08
CA LYS A 117 -10.86 -14.30 4.33
C LYS A 117 -10.22 -12.93 4.27
N LEU A 118 -10.17 -12.35 3.10
CA LEU A 118 -9.81 -10.95 2.92
C LEU A 118 -10.89 -10.05 3.54
N PRO A 119 -10.49 -8.88 4.08
CA PRO A 119 -11.43 -7.96 4.71
C PRO A 119 -12.50 -7.52 3.71
N GLU A 120 -13.69 -7.26 4.22
CA GLU A 120 -14.75 -6.65 3.45
C GLU A 120 -14.49 -5.15 3.39
N ASP A 121 -14.25 -4.65 2.18
CA ASP A 121 -14.17 -3.20 1.97
C ASP A 121 -15.60 -2.65 1.90
N LYS A 122 -16.00 -1.92 2.93
CA LYS A 122 -17.33 -1.27 2.97
C LYS A 122 -17.41 -0.06 2.02
N VAL A 123 -16.26 0.44 1.59
CA VAL A 123 -16.18 1.58 0.68
C VAL A 123 -15.90 1.07 -0.73
N HIS A 124 -16.93 1.09 -1.57
CA HIS A 124 -16.85 0.58 -2.96
C HIS A 124 -16.05 1.46 -3.91
N THR A 125 -15.47 2.56 -3.45
CA THR A 125 -14.69 3.49 -4.26
C THR A 125 -13.48 4.02 -3.49
N THR A 126 -12.63 4.78 -4.17
CA THR A 126 -11.47 5.42 -3.54
C THR A 126 -11.90 6.63 -2.70
N ALA A 127 -11.10 6.96 -1.67
CA ALA A 127 -11.36 8.15 -0.86
C ALA A 127 -11.35 9.43 -1.72
N ARG A 128 -10.45 9.52 -2.70
CA ARG A 128 -10.37 10.68 -3.60
C ARG A 128 -11.63 10.88 -4.43
N ARG A 129 -12.23 9.80 -4.92
CA ARG A 129 -13.47 9.88 -5.67
C ARG A 129 -14.66 10.31 -4.80
N LEU A 130 -14.73 9.82 -3.56
CA LEU A 130 -15.78 10.23 -2.63
C LEU A 130 -15.72 11.72 -2.32
N LEU A 131 -14.51 12.29 -2.30
CA LEU A 131 -14.27 13.70 -2.00
C LEU A 131 -14.15 14.58 -3.26
N ASP A 132 -14.31 13.99 -4.45
CA ASP A 132 -14.17 14.67 -5.76
C ASP A 132 -12.81 15.38 -5.94
N ILE A 133 -11.73 14.71 -5.51
CA ILE A 133 -10.33 15.22 -5.56
C ILE A 133 -9.41 14.30 -6.34
N GLU A 134 -9.90 13.61 -7.36
CA GLU A 134 -9.10 12.69 -8.19
C GLU A 134 -8.16 13.40 -9.15
N GLU A 135 -8.44 14.65 -9.52
CA GLU A 135 -7.60 15.38 -10.46
C GLU A 135 -6.20 15.64 -9.93
N SER A 136 -5.21 15.55 -10.83
CA SER A 136 -3.81 15.80 -10.52
C SER A 136 -3.34 17.22 -10.85
N THR A 137 -4.25 18.06 -11.34
CA THR A 137 -3.95 19.44 -11.81
C THR A 137 -3.93 20.46 -10.67
N TYR A 138 -4.56 20.15 -9.53
CA TYR A 138 -4.60 21.04 -8.37
C TYR A 138 -4.19 20.33 -7.09
N ILE A 139 -3.82 21.11 -6.08
CA ILE A 139 -3.46 20.64 -4.75
C ILE A 139 -4.72 20.70 -3.88
N PRO A 140 -5.30 19.55 -3.46
CA PRO A 140 -6.48 19.56 -2.61
C PRO A 140 -6.15 20.07 -1.21
N VAL A 141 -6.94 21.03 -0.72
CA VAL A 141 -6.87 21.57 0.64
C VAL A 141 -8.22 21.44 1.30
N ILE A 142 -8.31 20.65 2.35
CA ILE A 142 -9.54 20.40 3.12
C ILE A 142 -9.49 21.21 4.41
N LYS A 143 -10.55 22.01 4.66
CA LYS A 143 -10.66 22.86 5.85
C LYS A 143 -12.03 22.70 6.49
N ASN A 144 -12.06 22.60 7.82
CA ASN A 144 -13.30 22.72 8.57
C ASN A 144 -13.64 24.21 8.74
N LYS A 145 -14.79 24.64 8.20
CA LYS A 145 -15.23 26.03 8.27
C LYS A 145 -15.99 26.35 9.58
N GLU A 146 -16.49 25.32 10.26
CA GLU A 146 -17.30 25.46 11.48
C GLU A 146 -16.45 25.66 12.72
N ILE A 147 -15.21 25.16 12.71
CA ILE A 147 -14.29 25.35 13.82
C ILE A 147 -13.61 26.71 13.64
N ALA A 148 -13.98 27.66 14.50
CA ALA A 148 -13.30 28.96 14.57
C ALA A 148 -11.81 28.70 14.90
N SER A 149 -10.92 29.15 14.02
CA SER A 149 -9.49 29.06 14.27
C SER A 149 -9.11 29.82 15.53
N PRO A 150 -8.37 29.24 16.48
CA PRO A 150 -7.72 30.04 17.52
C PRO A 150 -6.87 31.12 16.83
N LYS A 151 -6.73 32.30 17.44
CA LYS A 151 -6.10 33.48 16.88
C LYS A 151 -4.62 33.33 16.46
N SER A 152 -3.97 32.24 16.81
CA SER A 152 -2.66 31.85 16.29
C SER A 152 -2.86 30.82 15.18
N GLY A 153 -2.46 31.12 13.99
CA GLY A 153 -2.54 30.40 12.73
C GLY A 153 -3.06 28.95 12.75
N ARG A 154 -3.88 28.59 11.77
CA ARG A 154 -4.34 27.20 11.64
C ARG A 154 -3.13 26.31 11.39
N GLU A 155 -2.97 25.27 12.20
CA GLU A 155 -2.01 24.22 11.92
C GLU A 155 -2.38 23.55 10.61
N SER A 156 -1.42 23.49 9.67
CA SER A 156 -1.60 22.85 8.36
C SER A 156 -0.77 21.59 8.32
N VAL A 157 -1.36 20.47 7.94
CA VAL A 157 -0.69 19.18 7.85
C VAL A 157 -0.72 18.68 6.40
N PHE A 158 0.44 18.29 5.89
CA PHE A 158 0.53 17.58 4.62
C PHE A 158 0.29 16.09 4.88
N TYR A 159 -0.89 15.60 4.47
CA TYR A 159 -1.25 14.19 4.62
C TYR A 159 -0.96 13.40 3.34
N PHE A 160 -0.03 12.45 3.44
CA PHE A 160 0.28 11.51 2.38
C PHE A 160 -0.33 10.13 2.70
N PRO A 161 -1.51 9.79 2.17
CA PRO A 161 -2.20 8.53 2.52
C PRO A 161 -1.47 7.28 2.01
N GLY A 162 -0.71 7.40 0.93
CA GLY A 162 -0.05 6.29 0.27
C GLY A 162 -0.99 5.41 -0.54
N CYS A 163 -0.40 4.64 -1.46
CA CYS A 163 -1.14 3.85 -2.45
C CYS A 163 -2.05 2.77 -1.83
N GLY A 164 -1.65 2.18 -0.70
CA GLY A 164 -2.44 1.16 -0.01
C GLY A 164 -3.75 1.71 0.55
N ASN A 165 -3.68 2.79 1.31
CA ASN A 165 -4.85 3.40 1.93
C ASN A 165 -5.77 4.08 0.92
N GLU A 166 -5.21 4.65 -0.15
CA GLU A 166 -6.04 5.28 -1.18
C GLU A 166 -6.75 4.27 -2.08
N LYS A 167 -6.07 3.18 -2.47
CA LYS A 167 -6.55 2.27 -3.52
C LYS A 167 -7.12 0.96 -2.99
N LEU A 168 -6.60 0.46 -1.86
CA LEU A 168 -7.03 -0.82 -1.28
C LEU A 168 -7.95 -0.62 -0.07
N PHE A 169 -7.55 0.22 0.88
CA PHE A 169 -8.22 0.40 2.17
C PHE A 169 -8.73 1.84 2.33
N SER A 170 -9.62 2.26 1.43
CA SER A 170 -10.14 3.65 1.36
C SER A 170 -10.78 4.12 2.68
N GLN A 171 -11.35 3.20 3.47
CA GLN A 171 -11.90 3.48 4.78
C GLN A 171 -10.86 4.05 5.75
N VAL A 172 -9.59 3.63 5.64
CA VAL A 172 -8.50 4.15 6.50
C VAL A 172 -8.20 5.60 6.16
N SER A 173 -8.08 5.92 4.87
CA SER A 173 -7.90 7.31 4.42
C SER A 173 -9.04 8.22 4.88
N ILE A 174 -10.29 7.76 4.73
CA ILE A 174 -11.47 8.53 5.13
C ILE A 174 -11.49 8.76 6.64
N ALA A 175 -11.18 7.73 7.44
CA ALA A 175 -11.13 7.85 8.90
C ALA A 175 -10.06 8.85 9.36
N VAL A 176 -8.86 8.81 8.76
CA VAL A 176 -7.79 9.77 9.09
C VAL A 176 -8.17 11.18 8.68
N LEU A 177 -8.73 11.36 7.47
CA LEU A 177 -9.20 12.67 7.02
C LEU A 177 -10.32 13.22 7.91
N GLY A 178 -11.28 12.38 8.32
CA GLY A 178 -12.33 12.76 9.26
C GLY A 178 -11.77 13.19 10.61
N MET A 179 -10.84 12.43 11.17
CA MET A 179 -10.18 12.77 12.44
C MET A 179 -9.47 14.13 12.36
N LEU A 180 -8.66 14.36 11.33
CA LEU A 180 -7.96 15.63 11.14
C LEU A 180 -8.93 16.80 10.91
N TYR A 181 -10.02 16.55 10.18
CA TYR A 181 -11.08 17.54 9.93
C TYR A 181 -11.77 17.95 11.23
N ASP A 182 -12.13 16.98 12.09
CA ASP A 182 -12.77 17.24 13.38
C ASP A 182 -11.83 17.95 14.37
N MET A 183 -10.53 17.76 14.25
CA MET A 183 -9.52 18.49 15.01
C MET A 183 -9.36 19.95 14.52
N GLY A 184 -9.99 20.37 13.44
CA GLY A 184 -9.87 21.71 12.87
C GLY A 184 -8.57 21.97 12.12
N VAL A 185 -7.78 20.93 11.85
CA VAL A 185 -6.52 21.02 11.11
C VAL A 185 -6.79 21.26 9.62
N GLN A 186 -6.01 22.13 8.99
CA GLN A 186 -6.02 22.28 7.54
C GLN A 186 -5.24 21.12 6.91
N ILE A 187 -5.92 20.32 6.09
CA ILE A 187 -5.32 19.12 5.49
C ILE A 187 -4.93 19.42 4.05
N VAL A 188 -3.66 19.26 3.72
CA VAL A 188 -3.14 19.36 2.35
C VAL A 188 -2.83 17.96 1.84
N LEU A 189 -3.33 17.63 0.66
CA LEU A 189 -3.11 16.32 0.02
C LEU A 189 -2.21 16.47 -1.22
N PRO A 190 -1.42 15.44 -1.57
CA PRO A 190 -0.71 15.45 -2.84
C PRO A 190 -1.70 15.46 -4.01
N PRO A 191 -1.38 16.13 -5.13
CA PRO A 191 -2.22 16.07 -6.33
C PRO A 191 -2.23 14.66 -6.93
N GLY A 192 -3.41 14.12 -7.17
CA GLY A 192 -3.63 12.80 -7.75
C GLY A 192 -3.14 11.63 -6.87
N TYR A 193 -3.23 10.43 -7.42
CA TYR A 193 -2.78 9.20 -6.74
C TYR A 193 -1.26 9.10 -6.73
N ARG A 194 -0.68 8.79 -5.56
CA ARG A 194 0.77 8.66 -5.41
C ARG A 194 1.17 7.37 -4.69
N CYS A 195 2.28 6.79 -5.13
CA CYS A 195 2.95 5.68 -4.46
C CYS A 195 4.20 6.20 -3.75
N CYS A 196 4.53 5.66 -2.58
CA CYS A 196 5.76 6.03 -1.86
C CYS A 196 7.03 5.34 -2.42
N GLY A 197 6.89 4.34 -3.30
CA GLY A 197 8.01 3.56 -3.83
C GLY A 197 8.44 2.38 -2.96
N HIS A 198 7.96 2.30 -1.72
CA HIS A 198 8.34 1.20 -0.82
C HIS A 198 7.91 -0.19 -1.31
N PRO A 199 6.70 -0.39 -1.88
CA PRO A 199 6.32 -1.68 -2.44
C PRO A 199 7.29 -2.18 -3.52
N GLN A 200 7.81 -1.31 -4.35
CA GLN A 200 8.78 -1.64 -5.40
C GLN A 200 10.12 -2.03 -4.79
N LYS A 201 10.66 -1.20 -3.88
CA LYS A 201 11.91 -1.51 -3.18
C LYS A 201 11.82 -2.82 -2.40
N GLY A 202 10.74 -3.02 -1.66
CA GLY A 202 10.49 -4.23 -0.90
C GLY A 202 10.45 -5.50 -1.76
N ASN A 203 10.15 -5.35 -3.06
CA ASN A 203 10.11 -6.45 -4.02
C ASN A 203 11.37 -6.52 -4.91
N GLY A 204 12.49 -5.87 -4.56
CA GLY A 204 13.74 -5.96 -5.31
C GLY A 204 13.77 -5.11 -6.58
N LEU A 205 12.90 -4.10 -6.68
CA LEU A 205 12.87 -3.14 -7.79
C LEU A 205 13.40 -1.79 -7.28
N SER A 206 14.62 -1.79 -6.72
CA SER A 206 15.19 -0.63 -6.02
C SER A 206 15.26 0.61 -6.91
N LYS A 207 15.78 0.47 -8.13
CA LYS A 207 15.85 1.58 -9.09
C LYS A 207 14.48 2.23 -9.34
N LYS A 208 13.46 1.41 -9.56
CA LYS A 208 12.09 1.88 -9.79
C LYS A 208 11.51 2.57 -8.56
N GLY A 209 11.79 2.04 -7.38
CA GLY A 209 11.41 2.66 -6.12
C GLY A 209 12.08 4.01 -5.91
N ASP A 210 13.37 4.14 -6.24
CA ASP A 210 14.13 5.40 -6.16
C ASP A 210 13.62 6.46 -7.14
N ASP A 211 13.25 6.06 -8.35
CA ASP A 211 12.62 6.96 -9.33
C ASP A 211 11.29 7.53 -8.80
N ILE A 212 10.48 6.70 -8.14
CA ILE A 212 9.23 7.14 -7.51
C ILE A 212 9.52 8.10 -6.36
N VAL A 213 10.46 7.78 -5.48
CA VAL A 213 10.87 8.66 -4.37
C VAL A 213 11.36 10.01 -4.88
N THR A 214 12.17 10.02 -5.93
CA THR A 214 12.70 11.24 -6.55
C THR A 214 11.57 12.11 -7.11
N ARG A 215 10.62 11.50 -7.85
CA ARG A 215 9.44 12.22 -8.35
C ARG A 215 8.60 12.82 -7.21
N ASN A 216 8.42 12.08 -6.12
CA ASN A 216 7.69 12.57 -4.96
C ASN A 216 8.43 13.73 -4.28
N ARG A 217 9.76 13.67 -4.14
CA ARG A 217 10.55 14.78 -3.60
C ARG A 217 10.34 16.06 -4.40
N VAL A 218 10.44 15.98 -5.73
CA VAL A 218 10.19 17.14 -6.60
C VAL A 218 8.77 17.66 -6.43
N LEU A 219 7.78 16.77 -6.35
CA LEU A 219 6.39 17.14 -6.13
C LEU A 219 6.20 17.86 -4.79
N PHE A 220 6.77 17.32 -3.70
CA PHE A 220 6.63 17.89 -2.37
C PHE A 220 7.28 19.27 -2.27
N HIS A 221 8.44 19.46 -2.89
CA HIS A 221 9.05 20.79 -3.02
C HIS A 221 8.15 21.78 -3.78
N ARG A 222 7.52 21.33 -4.87
CA ARG A 222 6.55 22.18 -5.61
C ARG A 222 5.34 22.52 -4.75
N VAL A 223 4.75 21.53 -4.06
CA VAL A 223 3.62 21.75 -3.17
C VAL A 223 4.00 22.74 -2.06
N ALA A 224 5.12 22.53 -1.39
CA ALA A 224 5.62 23.44 -0.35
C ALA A 224 5.81 24.85 -0.88
N ASN A 225 6.47 25.03 -2.04
CA ASN A 225 6.67 26.35 -2.63
C ASN A 225 5.37 27.01 -3.06
N THR A 226 4.40 26.25 -3.60
CA THR A 226 3.09 26.79 -4.00
C THR A 226 2.28 27.24 -2.77
N LEU A 227 2.43 26.55 -1.66
CA LEU A 227 1.73 26.80 -0.41
C LEU A 227 2.56 27.60 0.60
N ASN A 228 3.67 28.18 0.18
CA ASN A 228 4.59 28.95 1.03
C ASN A 228 3.94 30.16 1.73
N TYR A 229 2.71 30.50 1.33
CA TYR A 229 1.84 31.47 1.98
C TYR A 229 0.91 30.90 3.05
N ALA A 230 0.91 29.56 3.24
CA ALA A 230 0.18 28.89 4.29
C ALA A 230 1.21 28.12 5.12
N ASP A 231 1.49 28.54 6.35
CA ASP A 231 2.38 27.84 7.28
C ASP A 231 1.98 26.37 7.35
N ILE A 232 2.75 25.49 6.67
CA ILE A 232 2.50 24.05 6.62
C ILE A 232 3.55 23.39 7.50
N SER A 233 3.11 22.78 8.59
CA SER A 233 3.90 21.86 9.38
C SER A 233 3.98 20.53 8.66
N ALA A 234 5.19 20.02 8.43
CA ALA A 234 5.46 18.74 7.79
C ALA A 234 5.69 17.66 8.84
#